data_de4eeb2223a10d5afe430f210069634f
#
_entry.id   de4eeb2223a10d5afe430f210069634f
#
_cell.length_a   1.000
_cell.length_b   1.000
_cell.length_c   1.000
_cell.angle_alpha   90.00
_cell.angle_beta   90.00
_cell.angle_gamma   90.00
#
_symmetry.space_group_name_H-M   'P 1'
#
loop_
_entity.id
_entity.type
_entity.pdbx_description
1 polymer ?
#
loop_
_entity_poly.entity_id
_entity_poly.type
_entity_poly.pdbx_seq_one_letter_code
_entity_poly.pdbx_strand_id
1 'polypeptide(L)'
;MIKADTIIYEKSGIDACLAVLNNGKLREFELFNENGASEGNVYLGRILKKVSLADDKYGFMVNIGDNKDAFMSAQEKGLLEVNMTEGQCVVVQVSKEQRSEKGAKLVRSIQIPGTYLVYRPFGSFIDVSTKIEDQEKSKELYDAVQKNISAQQEGWVVRTASASANINDVIEEMQVLREIYENIRIKARSANAPALLYAKENPLFDLIRRYQDTLTKVIVNDHNLEEKVKTVFSGEVVYNSDPSEEYGIQDMLQDAMQKTIKLPSGGQIHIEETRAFVAIDVDSAGNIARGQTDNLNKEAALEIANQIILRNLSGKIIIDFAGSNEYRFMRNVIDTLEEALAGDNQGARVLGLSKAGNVEILRRRKHPTLLEQFSVECPTCSGTGRVEP
;
A
#
# COMPACT_ATOMS: atom_id res chain seq x y z
N MET A 1 10.24 -1.70 -14.74
CA MET A 1 9.42 -2.57 -13.86
C MET A 1 10.32 -3.10 -12.75
N ILE A 2 9.93 -2.93 -11.50
CA ILE A 2 10.70 -3.44 -10.35
C ILE A 2 10.65 -4.96 -10.40
N LYS A 3 11.83 -5.59 -10.30
CA LYS A 3 11.97 -7.05 -10.27
C LYS A 3 12.24 -7.48 -8.85
N ALA A 4 11.75 -8.66 -8.49
CA ALA A 4 12.06 -9.34 -7.25
C ALA A 4 12.41 -10.81 -7.55
N ASP A 5 13.43 -11.31 -6.90
CA ASP A 5 13.80 -12.73 -6.95
C ASP A 5 13.49 -13.46 -5.64
N THR A 6 13.44 -12.75 -4.52
CA THR A 6 13.23 -13.30 -3.20
C THR A 6 12.27 -12.45 -2.38
N ILE A 7 11.32 -13.10 -1.70
CA ILE A 7 10.46 -12.48 -0.70
C ILE A 7 10.71 -13.16 0.64
N ILE A 8 10.89 -12.35 1.67
CA ILE A 8 11.04 -12.80 3.07
C ILE A 8 9.82 -12.33 3.86
N TYR A 9 9.20 -13.27 4.55
CA TYR A 9 8.19 -13.01 5.57
C TYR A 9 8.75 -13.44 6.92
N GLU A 10 8.70 -12.54 7.88
CA GLU A 10 9.07 -12.84 9.25
C GLU A 10 8.04 -12.31 10.23
N LYS A 11 7.61 -13.18 11.13
CA LYS A 11 6.69 -12.86 12.22
C LYS A 11 7.43 -12.84 13.54
N SER A 12 7.25 -11.77 14.30
CA SER A 12 7.76 -11.60 15.64
C SER A 12 6.63 -11.16 16.58
N GLY A 13 6.10 -12.10 17.35
CA GLY A 13 4.95 -11.83 18.23
C GLY A 13 3.67 -11.49 17.45
N ILE A 14 3.19 -10.26 17.59
CA ILE A 14 2.00 -9.74 16.89
C ILE A 14 2.35 -8.99 15.60
N ASP A 15 3.60 -8.61 15.44
CA ASP A 15 4.07 -7.90 14.27
C ASP A 15 4.68 -8.87 13.26
N ALA A 16 4.58 -8.54 12.00
CA ALA A 16 5.25 -9.24 10.92
C ALA A 16 5.84 -8.24 9.93
N CYS A 17 6.89 -8.66 9.24
CA CYS A 17 7.46 -7.87 8.16
C CYS A 17 7.54 -8.67 6.86
N LEU A 18 7.56 -7.93 5.77
CA LEU A 18 7.81 -8.40 4.42
C LEU A 18 8.99 -7.64 3.85
N ALA A 19 10.03 -8.35 3.43
CA ALA A 19 11.15 -7.80 2.72
C ALA A 19 11.22 -8.41 1.31
N VAL A 20 11.28 -7.55 0.31
CA VAL A 20 11.40 -7.95 -1.10
C VAL A 20 12.82 -7.65 -1.56
N LEU A 21 13.52 -8.68 -2.02
CA LEU A 21 14.90 -8.58 -2.49
C LEU A 21 14.97 -8.77 -4.01
N ASN A 22 15.97 -8.16 -4.61
CA ASN A 22 16.40 -8.44 -5.96
C ASN A 22 17.93 -8.41 -6.04
N ASN A 23 18.54 -9.54 -6.39
CA ASN A 23 19.99 -9.73 -6.38
C ASN A 23 20.62 -9.33 -5.02
N GLY A 24 20.00 -9.76 -3.93
CA GLY A 24 20.47 -9.50 -2.56
C GLY A 24 20.31 -8.05 -2.09
N LYS A 25 19.63 -7.18 -2.83
CA LYS A 25 19.35 -5.79 -2.44
C LYS A 25 17.89 -5.61 -2.08
N LEU A 26 17.63 -4.95 -0.96
CA LEU A 26 16.28 -4.63 -0.50
C LEU A 26 15.58 -3.65 -1.47
N ARG A 27 14.35 -3.98 -1.88
CA ARG A 27 13.53 -3.22 -2.83
C ARG A 27 12.25 -2.68 -2.25
N GLU A 28 11.59 -3.49 -1.43
CA GLU A 28 10.41 -3.10 -0.67
C GLU A 28 10.54 -3.64 0.74
N PHE A 29 10.00 -2.90 1.69
CA PHE A 29 9.86 -3.33 3.07
C PHE A 29 8.51 -2.86 3.61
N GLU A 30 7.81 -3.76 4.28
CA GLU A 30 6.53 -3.47 4.93
C GLU A 30 6.52 -4.11 6.31
N LEU A 31 6.24 -3.29 7.33
CA LEU A 31 5.97 -3.75 8.68
C LEU A 31 4.46 -3.64 8.93
N PHE A 32 3.84 -4.69 9.42
CA PHE A 32 2.41 -4.71 9.70
C PHE A 32 2.09 -5.58 10.93
N ASN A 33 0.95 -5.31 11.52
CA ASN A 33 0.47 -6.08 12.65
C ASN A 33 -0.54 -7.12 12.13
N GLU A 34 -0.24 -8.41 12.25
CA GLU A 34 -1.12 -9.48 11.78
C GLU A 34 -2.46 -9.54 12.53
N ASN A 35 -2.45 -9.16 13.80
CA ASN A 35 -3.65 -9.18 14.64
C ASN A 35 -4.28 -7.78 14.80
N GLY A 36 -3.67 -6.76 14.21
CA GLY A 36 -4.13 -5.38 14.26
C GLY A 36 -5.32 -5.10 13.35
N ALA A 37 -5.85 -3.90 13.50
CA ALA A 37 -6.92 -3.38 12.65
C ALA A 37 -6.41 -3.00 11.26
N SER A 38 -5.99 -3.99 10.47
CA SER A 38 -5.48 -3.80 9.10
C SER A 38 -6.58 -3.39 8.14
N GLU A 39 -6.24 -2.53 7.16
CA GLU A 39 -7.17 -2.05 6.13
C GLU A 39 -7.79 -3.23 5.38
N GLY A 40 -9.12 -3.25 5.34
CA GLY A 40 -9.91 -4.32 4.73
C GLY A 40 -10.46 -5.34 5.71
N ASN A 41 -9.92 -5.46 6.92
CA ASN A 41 -10.45 -6.36 7.95
C ASN A 41 -11.86 -5.94 8.38
N VAL A 42 -12.74 -6.91 8.60
CA VAL A 42 -14.13 -6.66 9.03
C VAL A 42 -14.32 -7.15 10.46
N TYR A 43 -14.87 -6.28 11.29
CA TYR A 43 -15.11 -6.53 12.72
C TYR A 43 -16.58 -6.42 13.08
N LEU A 44 -16.99 -7.16 14.10
CA LEU A 44 -18.14 -6.81 14.91
C LEU A 44 -17.64 -5.89 16.02
N GLY A 45 -17.89 -4.59 15.89
CA GLY A 45 -17.49 -3.59 16.86
C GLY A 45 -18.61 -3.24 17.83
N ARG A 46 -18.24 -2.69 19.00
CA ARG A 46 -19.18 -2.17 20.01
C ARG A 46 -19.07 -0.68 20.09
N ILE A 47 -20.18 0.04 19.97
CA ILE A 47 -20.25 1.49 20.13
C ILE A 47 -19.90 1.85 21.58
N LEU A 48 -18.90 2.71 21.76
CA LEU A 48 -18.48 3.21 23.08
C LEU A 48 -19.13 4.54 23.40
N LYS A 49 -19.08 5.50 22.48
CA LYS A 49 -19.67 6.83 22.64
C LYS A 49 -19.91 7.52 21.32
N LYS A 50 -20.90 8.42 21.31
CA LYS A 50 -21.14 9.39 20.24
C LYS A 50 -20.20 10.57 20.40
N VAL A 51 -19.62 11.07 19.29
CA VAL A 51 -18.72 12.24 19.29
C VAL A 51 -19.19 13.24 18.25
N SER A 52 -19.28 14.52 18.65
CA SER A 52 -19.62 15.59 17.74
C SER A 52 -18.39 16.00 16.91
N LEU A 53 -18.62 16.38 15.68
CA LEU A 53 -17.64 16.88 14.73
C LEU A 53 -18.02 18.32 14.34
N ALA A 54 -17.21 18.98 13.54
CA ALA A 54 -17.56 20.27 12.95
C ALA A 54 -18.79 20.14 12.02
N ASP A 55 -19.45 21.25 11.73
CA ASP A 55 -20.60 21.36 10.81
C ASP A 55 -21.79 20.46 11.19
N ASP A 56 -22.15 20.39 12.46
CA ASP A 56 -23.26 19.60 13.02
C ASP A 56 -23.19 18.09 12.68
N LYS A 57 -22.03 17.63 12.21
CA LYS A 57 -21.77 16.21 11.96
C LYS A 57 -21.43 15.49 13.25
N TYR A 58 -21.60 14.18 13.25
CA TYR A 58 -21.19 13.33 14.36
C TYR A 58 -20.69 11.97 13.88
N GLY A 59 -20.06 11.27 14.78
CA GLY A 59 -19.58 9.91 14.57
C GLY A 59 -19.58 9.14 15.88
N PHE A 60 -18.95 7.98 15.86
CA PHE A 60 -18.92 7.07 16.98
C PHE A 60 -17.50 6.57 17.22
N MET A 61 -17.11 6.50 18.48
CA MET A 61 -15.97 5.71 18.89
C MET A 61 -16.44 4.26 19.05
N VAL A 62 -15.69 3.34 18.48
CA VAL A 62 -16.04 1.91 18.36
C VAL A 62 -14.89 1.07 18.86
N ASN A 63 -15.18 0.18 19.82
CA ASN A 63 -14.24 -0.87 20.24
C ASN A 63 -14.30 -2.02 19.23
N ILE A 64 -13.17 -2.30 18.59
CA ILE A 64 -12.99 -3.44 17.67
C ILE A 64 -12.01 -4.48 18.21
N GLY A 65 -11.55 -4.31 19.48
CA GLY A 65 -10.58 -5.21 20.12
C GLY A 65 -9.11 -4.81 19.87
N ASP A 66 -8.86 -3.64 19.30
CA ASP A 66 -7.53 -3.09 19.10
C ASP A 66 -7.09 -2.22 20.29
N ASN A 67 -5.81 -1.84 20.34
CA ASN A 67 -5.22 -1.04 21.41
C ASN A 67 -5.84 0.36 21.56
N LYS A 68 -6.43 0.89 20.48
CA LYS A 68 -7.10 2.19 20.45
C LYS A 68 -8.51 2.07 19.91
N ASP A 69 -9.39 2.89 20.47
CA ASP A 69 -10.76 3.01 19.98
C ASP A 69 -10.74 3.54 18.54
N ALA A 70 -11.49 2.87 17.68
CA ALA A 70 -11.62 3.22 16.28
C ALA A 70 -12.75 4.26 16.07
N PHE A 71 -12.66 5.01 14.99
CA PHE A 71 -13.64 6.05 14.64
C PHE A 71 -14.49 5.65 13.44
N MET A 72 -15.82 5.78 13.56
CA MET A 72 -16.80 5.59 12.50
C MET A 72 -17.64 6.85 12.31
N SER A 73 -17.76 7.36 11.09
CA SER A 73 -18.67 8.46 10.78
C SER A 73 -20.13 7.97 10.79
N ALA A 74 -21.06 8.79 11.31
CA ALA A 74 -22.49 8.50 11.19
C ALA A 74 -22.99 8.62 9.76
N GLN A 75 -22.39 9.54 8.99
CA GLN A 75 -22.68 9.78 7.59
C GLN A 75 -21.62 9.10 6.71
N GLU A 76 -22.09 8.31 5.77
CA GLU A 76 -21.25 7.64 4.80
C GLU A 76 -21.91 7.72 3.41
N LYS A 77 -21.11 8.07 2.37
CA LYS A 77 -21.62 8.24 1.02
C LYS A 77 -22.29 6.94 0.52
N GLY A 78 -23.53 7.05 0.08
CA GLY A 78 -24.30 5.91 -0.44
C GLY A 78 -25.01 5.07 0.62
N LEU A 79 -24.88 5.41 1.90
CA LEU A 79 -25.61 4.76 2.98
C LEU A 79 -26.47 5.77 3.77
N LEU A 80 -27.56 5.27 4.35
CA LEU A 80 -28.37 6.07 5.25
C LEU A 80 -27.57 6.46 6.49
N GLU A 81 -27.78 7.68 6.97
CA GLU A 81 -27.26 8.12 8.26
C GLU A 81 -27.79 7.23 9.38
N VAL A 82 -26.93 6.89 10.32
CA VAL A 82 -27.30 6.05 11.47
C VAL A 82 -27.21 6.83 12.76
N ASN A 83 -28.18 6.58 13.62
CA ASN A 83 -28.13 7.00 15.02
C ASN A 83 -28.06 5.74 15.89
N MET A 84 -26.90 5.56 16.52
CA MET A 84 -26.62 4.40 17.37
C MET A 84 -26.41 4.84 18.82
N THR A 85 -26.75 3.96 19.74
CA THR A 85 -26.55 4.16 21.19
C THR A 85 -25.32 3.39 21.69
N GLU A 86 -24.80 3.82 22.81
CA GLU A 86 -23.71 3.13 23.49
C GLU A 86 -24.09 1.67 23.79
N GLY A 87 -23.11 0.77 23.63
CA GLY A 87 -23.30 -0.66 23.82
C GLY A 87 -23.82 -1.41 22.58
N GLN A 88 -24.42 -0.75 21.59
CA GLN A 88 -24.84 -1.41 20.36
C GLN A 88 -23.67 -1.98 19.58
N CYS A 89 -23.92 -3.12 18.91
CA CYS A 89 -22.95 -3.76 18.03
C CYS A 89 -23.17 -3.34 16.58
N VAL A 90 -22.09 -3.20 15.82
CA VAL A 90 -22.10 -2.83 14.41
C VAL A 90 -21.03 -3.61 13.65
N VAL A 91 -21.38 -4.09 12.44
CA VAL A 91 -20.40 -4.68 11.53
C VAL A 91 -19.73 -3.54 10.77
N VAL A 92 -18.40 -3.48 10.84
CA VAL A 92 -17.60 -2.40 10.29
C VAL A 92 -16.35 -2.94 9.62
N GLN A 93 -15.86 -2.23 8.61
CA GLN A 93 -14.60 -2.52 7.94
C GLN A 93 -13.59 -1.42 8.24
N VAL A 94 -12.34 -1.79 8.44
CA VAL A 94 -11.24 -0.84 8.56
C VAL A 94 -10.97 -0.23 7.19
N SER A 95 -11.13 1.08 7.07
CA SER A 95 -10.83 1.84 5.84
C SER A 95 -9.49 2.56 5.89
N LYS A 96 -8.95 2.76 7.09
CA LYS A 96 -7.59 3.25 7.34
C LYS A 96 -7.13 2.70 8.67
N GLU A 97 -5.91 2.22 8.71
CA GLU A 97 -5.27 1.74 9.93
C GLU A 97 -5.04 2.86 10.94
N GLN A 98 -4.82 2.49 12.19
CA GLN A 98 -4.44 3.46 13.21
C GLN A 98 -3.13 4.18 12.83
N ARG A 99 -3.00 5.44 13.25
CA ARG A 99 -1.78 6.23 13.01
C ARG A 99 -1.46 7.06 14.23
N SER A 100 -0.21 7.00 14.70
CA SER A 100 0.27 7.78 15.84
C SER A 100 -0.77 7.82 16.98
N GLU A 101 -1.37 8.98 17.25
CA GLU A 101 -2.35 9.16 18.31
C GLU A 101 -3.80 8.80 17.93
N LYS A 102 -4.10 8.52 16.63
CA LYS A 102 -5.46 8.28 16.16
C LYS A 102 -5.73 6.79 15.94
N GLY A 103 -6.83 6.30 16.49
CA GLY A 103 -7.34 4.95 16.20
C GLY A 103 -7.73 4.75 14.73
N ALA A 104 -8.01 3.51 14.35
CA ALA A 104 -8.41 3.14 13.00
C ALA A 104 -9.68 3.87 12.56
N LYS A 105 -9.81 4.14 11.25
CA LYS A 105 -11.03 4.66 10.67
C LYS A 105 -11.87 3.52 10.12
N LEU A 106 -13.15 3.51 10.51
CA LEU A 106 -14.11 2.47 10.12
C LEU A 106 -15.15 3.00 9.15
N VAL A 107 -15.67 2.09 8.32
CA VAL A 107 -16.78 2.29 7.41
C VAL A 107 -17.78 1.13 7.54
N ARG A 108 -19.05 1.39 7.23
CA ARG A 108 -20.11 0.38 7.18
C ARG A 108 -20.26 -0.21 5.77
N SER A 109 -19.80 0.52 4.75
CA SER A 109 -19.78 0.07 3.35
C SER A 109 -18.67 -0.96 3.14
N ILE A 110 -18.98 -2.22 3.48
CA ILE A 110 -18.06 -3.33 3.32
C ILE A 110 -17.73 -3.52 1.85
N GLN A 111 -16.44 -3.73 1.56
CA GLN A 111 -15.91 -4.06 0.24
C GLN A 111 -15.02 -5.29 0.36
N ILE A 112 -15.30 -6.31 -0.43
CA ILE A 112 -14.53 -7.56 -0.45
C ILE A 112 -13.79 -7.64 -1.78
N PRO A 113 -12.46 -7.38 -1.79
CA PRO A 113 -11.66 -7.42 -2.99
C PRO A 113 -11.31 -8.86 -3.37
N GLY A 114 -11.55 -9.20 -4.64
CA GLY A 114 -11.01 -10.37 -5.32
C GLY A 114 -9.90 -9.99 -6.30
N THR A 115 -9.53 -10.94 -7.15
CA THR A 115 -8.54 -10.74 -8.23
C THR A 115 -9.11 -9.87 -9.34
N TYR A 116 -10.29 -10.20 -9.82
CA TYR A 116 -10.97 -9.59 -10.96
C TYR A 116 -12.02 -8.57 -10.54
N LEU A 117 -12.65 -8.76 -9.39
CA LEU A 117 -13.78 -7.99 -8.91
C LEU A 117 -13.56 -7.41 -7.51
N VAL A 118 -14.35 -6.38 -7.17
CA VAL A 118 -14.60 -6.00 -5.78
C VAL A 118 -16.10 -6.09 -5.53
N TYR A 119 -16.50 -6.89 -4.56
CA TYR A 119 -17.89 -7.02 -4.14
C TYR A 119 -18.27 -5.94 -3.14
N ARG A 120 -19.41 -5.29 -3.36
CA ARG A 120 -20.01 -4.26 -2.50
C ARG A 120 -21.42 -4.67 -2.10
N PRO A 121 -21.62 -5.35 -0.96
CA PRO A 121 -22.92 -5.90 -0.56
C PRO A 121 -24.04 -4.87 -0.42
N PHE A 122 -23.69 -3.60 -0.19
CA PHE A 122 -24.64 -2.48 -0.06
C PHE A 122 -24.60 -1.53 -1.27
N GLY A 123 -23.94 -1.94 -2.34
CA GLY A 123 -23.89 -1.19 -3.59
C GLY A 123 -25.13 -1.42 -4.46
N SER A 124 -25.28 -0.60 -5.49
CA SER A 124 -26.36 -0.73 -6.49
C SER A 124 -25.85 -0.55 -7.93
N PHE A 125 -24.54 -0.40 -8.11
CA PHE A 125 -23.94 -0.09 -9.41
C PHE A 125 -22.81 -1.05 -9.73
N ILE A 126 -22.62 -1.26 -11.04
CA ILE A 126 -21.43 -1.92 -11.58
C ILE A 126 -20.53 -0.81 -12.12
N ASP A 127 -19.33 -0.71 -11.55
CA ASP A 127 -18.27 0.16 -12.03
C ASP A 127 -17.25 -0.68 -12.79
N VAL A 128 -16.84 -0.26 -13.99
CA VAL A 128 -15.73 -0.91 -14.72
C VAL A 128 -14.51 0.01 -14.67
N SER A 129 -13.34 -0.58 -14.41
CA SER A 129 -12.09 0.17 -14.35
C SER A 129 -11.83 0.93 -15.65
N THR A 130 -11.64 2.24 -15.56
CA THR A 130 -11.29 3.11 -16.70
C THR A 130 -9.93 2.80 -17.33
N LYS A 131 -9.12 1.94 -16.69
CA LYS A 131 -7.85 1.44 -17.23
C LYS A 131 -8.03 0.28 -18.21
N ILE A 132 -9.24 -0.23 -18.39
CA ILE A 132 -9.58 -1.19 -19.45
C ILE A 132 -9.89 -0.36 -20.69
N GLU A 133 -8.91 -0.19 -21.57
CA GLU A 133 -9.01 0.66 -22.76
C GLU A 133 -9.88 0.03 -23.86
N ASP A 134 -9.94 -1.30 -23.93
CA ASP A 134 -10.80 -2.05 -24.85
C ASP A 134 -12.27 -1.91 -24.45
N GLN A 135 -13.01 -1.13 -25.23
CA GLN A 135 -14.42 -0.86 -24.99
C GLN A 135 -15.32 -2.07 -25.19
N GLU A 136 -14.98 -2.97 -26.12
CA GLU A 136 -15.74 -4.20 -26.37
C GLU A 136 -15.57 -5.15 -25.17
N LYS A 137 -14.34 -5.33 -24.71
CA LYS A 137 -14.05 -6.13 -23.51
C LYS A 137 -14.68 -5.54 -22.25
N SER A 138 -14.62 -4.23 -22.09
CA SER A 138 -15.27 -3.50 -20.97
C SER A 138 -16.78 -3.74 -20.94
N LYS A 139 -17.44 -3.69 -22.09
CA LYS A 139 -18.87 -3.96 -22.23
C LYS A 139 -19.21 -5.43 -21.99
N GLU A 140 -18.41 -6.35 -22.55
CA GLU A 140 -18.56 -7.79 -22.31
C GLU A 140 -18.53 -8.14 -20.82
N LEU A 141 -17.54 -7.59 -20.09
CA LEU A 141 -17.38 -7.78 -18.66
C LEU A 141 -18.56 -7.17 -17.87
N TYR A 142 -18.99 -5.95 -18.22
CA TYR A 142 -20.15 -5.33 -17.63
C TYR A 142 -21.41 -6.18 -17.80
N ASP A 143 -21.70 -6.62 -19.02
CA ASP A 143 -22.88 -7.42 -19.35
C ASP A 143 -22.85 -8.80 -18.64
N ALA A 144 -21.67 -9.41 -18.53
CA ALA A 144 -21.50 -10.67 -17.81
C ALA A 144 -21.80 -10.51 -16.32
N VAL A 145 -21.25 -9.48 -15.66
CA VAL A 145 -21.53 -9.20 -14.26
C VAL A 145 -22.99 -8.85 -14.05
N GLN A 146 -23.58 -8.01 -14.91
CA GLN A 146 -24.98 -7.59 -14.83
C GLN A 146 -25.96 -8.77 -14.90
N LYS A 147 -25.72 -9.73 -15.80
CA LYS A 147 -26.56 -10.93 -15.95
C LYS A 147 -26.51 -11.85 -14.73
N ASN A 148 -25.44 -11.78 -13.95
CA ASN A 148 -25.22 -12.62 -12.78
C ASN A 148 -25.50 -11.91 -11.46
N ILE A 149 -26.06 -10.71 -11.45
CA ILE A 149 -26.56 -10.05 -10.23
C ILE A 149 -27.76 -10.85 -9.70
N SER A 150 -27.69 -11.20 -8.41
CA SER A 150 -28.70 -12.03 -7.74
C SER A 150 -29.59 -11.26 -6.76
N ALA A 151 -29.21 -10.05 -6.35
CA ALA A 151 -29.94 -9.24 -5.37
C ALA A 151 -30.11 -7.79 -5.82
N GLN A 152 -31.20 -7.13 -5.34
CA GLN A 152 -31.46 -5.71 -5.65
C GLN A 152 -30.42 -4.73 -5.10
N GLN A 153 -29.73 -5.09 -4.02
CA GLN A 153 -28.65 -4.30 -3.43
C GLN A 153 -27.35 -5.11 -3.54
N GLU A 154 -26.76 -5.05 -4.69
CA GLU A 154 -25.52 -5.74 -4.99
C GLU A 154 -24.71 -4.91 -5.97
N GLY A 155 -23.54 -4.43 -5.55
CA GLY A 155 -22.65 -3.62 -6.37
C GLY A 155 -21.33 -4.33 -6.63
N TRP A 156 -20.76 -4.03 -7.78
CA TRP A 156 -19.50 -4.64 -8.24
C TRP A 156 -18.56 -3.61 -8.83
N VAL A 157 -17.26 -3.78 -8.62
CA VAL A 157 -16.23 -3.06 -9.37
C VAL A 157 -15.43 -4.08 -10.16
N VAL A 158 -15.45 -3.97 -11.48
CA VAL A 158 -14.61 -4.75 -12.38
C VAL A 158 -13.22 -4.13 -12.40
N ARG A 159 -12.23 -4.90 -11.98
CA ARG A 159 -10.83 -4.45 -11.88
C ARG A 159 -10.10 -4.58 -13.21
N THR A 160 -8.99 -3.87 -13.36
CA THR A 160 -8.16 -3.91 -14.57
C THR A 160 -7.69 -5.33 -14.93
N ALA A 161 -7.42 -6.16 -13.91
CA ALA A 161 -7.00 -7.56 -14.11
C ALA A 161 -8.03 -8.41 -14.88
N SER A 162 -9.31 -8.01 -14.87
CA SER A 162 -10.36 -8.71 -15.64
C SER A 162 -10.19 -8.58 -17.17
N ALA A 163 -9.41 -7.61 -17.65
CA ALA A 163 -9.22 -7.40 -19.09
C ALA A 163 -8.64 -8.64 -19.80
N SER A 164 -7.75 -9.37 -19.13
CA SER A 164 -7.12 -10.60 -19.65
C SER A 164 -7.77 -11.89 -19.15
N ALA A 165 -8.79 -11.79 -18.29
CA ALA A 165 -9.43 -12.94 -17.68
C ALA A 165 -10.46 -13.59 -18.61
N ASN A 166 -10.71 -14.90 -18.39
CA ASN A 166 -11.85 -15.59 -18.95
C ASN A 166 -13.13 -15.11 -18.21
N ILE A 167 -14.22 -14.92 -18.91
CA ILE A 167 -15.49 -14.49 -18.32
C ILE A 167 -15.99 -15.48 -17.26
N ASN A 168 -15.77 -16.76 -17.44
CA ASN A 168 -16.18 -17.77 -16.47
C ASN A 168 -15.45 -17.61 -15.15
N ASP A 169 -14.15 -17.29 -15.16
CA ASP A 169 -13.36 -17.07 -13.95
C ASP A 169 -13.87 -15.85 -13.19
N VAL A 170 -14.30 -14.80 -13.90
CA VAL A 170 -14.90 -13.60 -13.31
C VAL A 170 -16.26 -13.93 -12.65
N ILE A 171 -17.09 -14.77 -13.28
CA ILE A 171 -18.38 -15.20 -12.74
C ILE A 171 -18.20 -16.12 -11.52
N GLU A 172 -17.24 -17.03 -11.56
CA GLU A 172 -16.90 -17.88 -10.42
C GLU A 172 -16.44 -17.05 -9.23
N GLU A 173 -15.60 -16.03 -9.48
CA GLU A 173 -15.18 -15.12 -8.40
C GLU A 173 -16.37 -14.36 -7.77
N MET A 174 -17.41 -14.01 -8.54
CA MET A 174 -18.62 -13.42 -7.95
C MET A 174 -19.23 -14.31 -6.87
N GLN A 175 -19.29 -15.61 -7.09
CA GLN A 175 -19.85 -16.57 -6.13
C GLN A 175 -18.96 -16.66 -4.89
N VAL A 176 -17.66 -16.79 -5.06
CA VAL A 176 -16.69 -16.84 -3.96
C VAL A 176 -16.79 -15.60 -3.07
N LEU A 177 -16.86 -14.40 -3.68
CA LEU A 177 -16.96 -13.16 -2.90
C LEU A 177 -18.30 -13.01 -2.15
N ARG A 178 -19.40 -13.53 -2.71
CA ARG A 178 -20.69 -13.63 -1.99
C ARG A 178 -20.60 -14.57 -0.81
N GLU A 179 -19.98 -15.74 -0.96
CA GLU A 179 -19.80 -16.70 0.11
C GLU A 179 -18.97 -16.12 1.25
N ILE A 180 -17.89 -15.37 0.93
CA ILE A 180 -17.11 -14.67 1.95
C ILE A 180 -18.01 -13.72 2.76
N TYR A 181 -18.86 -12.93 2.09
CA TYR A 181 -19.75 -12.01 2.78
C TYR A 181 -20.82 -12.74 3.61
N GLU A 182 -21.39 -13.82 3.10
CA GLU A 182 -22.36 -14.61 3.87
C GLU A 182 -21.70 -15.22 5.12
N ASN A 183 -20.47 -15.69 5.04
CA ASN A 183 -19.70 -16.15 6.18
C ASN A 183 -19.47 -15.03 7.22
N ILE A 184 -19.20 -13.79 6.77
CA ILE A 184 -19.14 -12.62 7.66
C ILE A 184 -20.48 -12.43 8.39
N ARG A 185 -21.61 -12.50 7.67
CA ARG A 185 -22.95 -12.36 8.25
C ARG A 185 -23.28 -13.45 9.28
N ILE A 186 -22.92 -14.68 8.96
CA ILE A 186 -23.12 -15.83 9.87
C ILE A 186 -22.31 -15.65 11.16
N LYS A 187 -21.02 -15.32 11.03
CA LYS A 187 -20.14 -15.05 12.18
C LYS A 187 -20.65 -13.88 13.02
N ALA A 188 -21.13 -12.80 12.38
CA ALA A 188 -21.63 -11.62 13.09
C ALA A 188 -22.84 -11.91 13.96
N ARG A 189 -23.68 -12.91 13.60
CA ARG A 189 -24.86 -13.31 14.39
C ARG A 189 -24.51 -14.12 15.63
N SER A 190 -23.38 -14.83 15.62
CA SER A 190 -22.97 -15.72 16.71
C SER A 190 -21.84 -15.17 17.57
N ALA A 191 -21.12 -14.18 17.11
CA ALA A 191 -19.97 -13.61 17.80
C ALA A 191 -20.38 -12.61 18.89
N ASN A 192 -19.53 -12.49 19.91
CA ASN A 192 -19.61 -11.42 20.92
C ASN A 192 -18.65 -10.29 20.54
N ALA A 193 -19.17 -9.07 20.46
CA ALA A 193 -18.35 -7.89 20.17
C ALA A 193 -17.44 -7.52 21.36
N PRO A 194 -16.16 -7.14 21.12
CA PRO A 194 -15.53 -7.02 19.80
C PRO A 194 -15.06 -8.37 19.23
N ALA A 195 -15.18 -8.56 17.90
CA ALA A 195 -14.72 -9.79 17.24
C ALA A 195 -14.28 -9.54 15.80
N LEU A 196 -13.21 -10.18 15.36
CA LEU A 196 -12.78 -10.22 13.96
C LEU A 196 -13.68 -11.19 13.18
N LEU A 197 -14.40 -10.69 12.19
CA LEU A 197 -15.29 -11.48 11.33
C LEU A 197 -14.61 -11.96 10.05
N TYR A 198 -13.75 -11.12 9.49
CA TYR A 198 -12.99 -11.40 8.27
C TYR A 198 -11.63 -10.70 8.35
N ALA A 199 -10.58 -11.46 8.14
CA ALA A 199 -9.24 -10.93 7.93
C ALA A 199 -8.95 -10.93 6.43
N LYS A 200 -8.43 -9.81 5.93
CA LYS A 200 -7.85 -9.76 4.59
C LYS A 200 -6.73 -10.79 4.50
N GLU A 201 -6.55 -11.35 3.31
CA GLU A 201 -5.43 -12.24 3.03
C GLU A 201 -4.09 -11.60 3.40
N ASN A 202 -3.14 -12.42 3.88
CA ASN A 202 -1.81 -11.95 4.23
C ASN A 202 -1.16 -11.24 3.02
N PRO A 203 -0.60 -10.04 3.17
CA PRO A 203 -0.02 -9.26 2.07
C PRO A 203 1.11 -9.98 1.33
N LEU A 204 1.71 -11.03 1.91
CA LEU A 204 2.66 -11.91 1.22
C LEU A 204 2.08 -12.44 -0.11
N PHE A 205 0.81 -12.85 -0.13
CA PHE A 205 0.20 -13.40 -1.34
C PHE A 205 0.01 -12.33 -2.43
N ASP A 206 -0.23 -11.08 -2.06
CA ASP A 206 -0.26 -9.96 -3.01
C ASP A 206 1.13 -9.73 -3.64
N LEU A 207 2.21 -9.85 -2.87
CA LEU A 207 3.58 -9.75 -3.37
C LEU A 207 3.93 -10.92 -4.29
N ILE A 208 3.58 -12.16 -3.92
CA ILE A 208 3.81 -13.35 -4.75
C ILE A 208 3.14 -13.16 -6.13
N ARG A 209 1.87 -12.74 -6.16
CA ARG A 209 1.15 -12.47 -7.41
C ARG A 209 1.79 -11.34 -8.22
N ARG A 210 2.27 -10.28 -7.55
CA ARG A 210 2.90 -9.12 -8.22
C ARG A 210 4.21 -9.48 -8.90
N TYR A 211 5.01 -10.33 -8.28
CA TYR A 211 6.34 -10.69 -8.75
C TYR A 211 6.42 -12.09 -9.39
N GLN A 212 5.27 -12.72 -9.69
CA GLN A 212 5.20 -14.10 -10.19
C GLN A 212 6.14 -14.41 -11.36
N ASP A 213 6.40 -13.42 -12.25
CA ASP A 213 7.24 -13.61 -13.44
C ASP A 213 8.75 -13.59 -13.15
N THR A 214 9.16 -13.08 -11.99
CA THR A 214 10.59 -12.92 -11.62
C THR A 214 10.95 -13.56 -10.29
N LEU A 215 9.96 -13.86 -9.46
CA LEU A 215 10.13 -14.44 -8.14
C LEU A 215 10.57 -15.92 -8.24
N THR A 216 11.66 -16.25 -7.57
CA THR A 216 12.21 -17.62 -7.55
C THR A 216 12.14 -18.25 -6.17
N LYS A 217 12.11 -17.42 -5.09
CA LYS A 217 12.22 -17.88 -3.72
C LYS A 217 11.33 -17.11 -2.75
N VAL A 218 10.67 -17.84 -1.85
CA VAL A 218 9.92 -17.28 -0.72
C VAL A 218 10.42 -17.91 0.57
N ILE A 219 10.73 -17.09 1.56
CA ILE A 219 11.25 -17.51 2.86
C ILE A 219 10.28 -17.07 3.93
N VAL A 220 9.89 -17.97 4.82
CA VAL A 220 8.93 -17.70 5.89
C VAL A 220 9.40 -18.34 7.21
N ASN A 221 9.02 -17.73 8.34
CA ASN A 221 9.24 -18.30 9.67
C ASN A 221 7.95 -18.81 10.34
N ASP A 222 6.92 -19.06 9.55
CA ASP A 222 5.65 -19.65 10.00
C ASP A 222 5.33 -20.89 9.16
N HIS A 223 5.24 -22.06 9.80
CA HIS A 223 4.98 -23.34 9.10
C HIS A 223 3.58 -23.41 8.47
N ASN A 224 2.56 -22.77 9.09
CA ASN A 224 1.24 -22.75 8.48
C ASN A 224 1.21 -21.90 7.23
N LEU A 225 1.98 -20.80 7.22
CA LEU A 225 2.11 -19.94 6.05
C LEU A 225 2.96 -20.61 4.96
N GLU A 226 4.01 -21.34 5.34
CA GLU A 226 4.84 -22.14 4.42
C GLU A 226 3.97 -23.09 3.59
N GLU A 227 3.11 -23.87 4.25
CA GLU A 227 2.22 -24.82 3.57
C GLU A 227 1.23 -24.11 2.62
N LYS A 228 0.67 -22.97 3.04
CA LYS A 228 -0.21 -22.18 2.17
C LYS A 228 0.54 -21.61 0.95
N VAL A 229 1.75 -21.10 1.15
CA VAL A 229 2.57 -20.55 0.04
C VAL A 229 2.88 -21.65 -0.98
N LYS A 230 3.22 -22.87 -0.54
CA LYS A 230 3.46 -24.03 -1.43
C LYS A 230 2.26 -24.38 -2.33
N THR A 231 1.03 -24.04 -1.94
CA THR A 231 -0.15 -24.29 -2.78
C THR A 231 -0.32 -23.31 -3.93
N VAL A 232 0.28 -22.11 -3.85
CA VAL A 232 0.07 -21.02 -4.81
C VAL A 232 1.34 -20.57 -5.52
N PHE A 233 2.50 -20.99 -5.03
CA PHE A 233 3.80 -20.62 -5.59
C PHE A 233 4.58 -21.87 -5.98
N SER A 234 5.03 -21.92 -7.23
CA SER A 234 5.76 -23.07 -7.81
C SER A 234 7.28 -23.00 -7.64
N GLY A 235 7.81 -21.88 -7.14
CA GLY A 235 9.24 -21.70 -6.87
C GLY A 235 9.68 -22.31 -5.56
N GLU A 236 10.89 -21.96 -5.12
CA GLU A 236 11.47 -22.46 -3.86
C GLU A 236 10.78 -21.81 -2.64
N VAL A 237 10.24 -22.62 -1.73
CA VAL A 237 9.68 -22.16 -0.45
C VAL A 237 10.52 -22.74 0.68
N VAL A 238 11.10 -21.86 1.50
CA VAL A 238 12.02 -22.23 2.59
C VAL A 238 11.49 -21.76 3.92
N TYR A 239 11.48 -22.66 4.90
CA TYR A 239 11.32 -22.27 6.29
C TYR A 239 12.66 -21.83 6.86
N ASN A 240 12.70 -20.68 7.53
CA ASN A 240 13.85 -20.21 8.30
C ASN A 240 13.33 -19.54 9.57
N SER A 241 13.91 -19.86 10.72
CA SER A 241 13.47 -19.33 12.02
C SER A 241 13.81 -17.86 12.22
N ASP A 242 14.85 -17.36 11.57
CA ASP A 242 15.34 -15.97 11.68
C ASP A 242 15.87 -15.47 10.33
N PRO A 243 14.97 -15.24 9.37
CA PRO A 243 15.39 -14.90 8.02
C PRO A 243 15.94 -13.46 7.91
N SER A 244 15.52 -12.54 8.78
CA SER A 244 16.03 -11.15 8.76
C SER A 244 17.50 -11.07 9.14
N GLU A 245 17.95 -11.88 10.11
CA GLU A 245 19.37 -11.95 10.48
C GLU A 245 20.20 -12.58 9.37
N GLU A 246 19.77 -13.74 8.84
CA GLU A 246 20.49 -14.44 7.78
C GLU A 246 20.71 -13.59 6.52
N TYR A 247 19.68 -12.80 6.15
CA TYR A 247 19.75 -11.96 4.96
C TYR A 247 20.21 -10.52 5.22
N GLY A 248 20.57 -10.17 6.46
CA GLY A 248 21.07 -8.84 6.82
C GLY A 248 20.06 -7.72 6.61
N ILE A 249 18.76 -8.00 6.80
CA ILE A 249 17.67 -7.02 6.53
C ILE A 249 17.83 -5.77 7.39
N GLN A 250 18.28 -5.90 8.65
CA GLN A 250 18.48 -4.77 9.56
C GLN A 250 19.54 -3.79 9.02
N ASP A 251 20.66 -4.29 8.52
CA ASP A 251 21.72 -3.45 7.94
C ASP A 251 21.22 -2.74 6.68
N MET A 252 20.48 -3.46 5.81
CA MET A 252 19.87 -2.86 4.61
C MET A 252 18.85 -1.77 4.95
N LEU A 253 18.08 -1.93 6.02
CA LEU A 253 17.15 -0.90 6.49
C LEU A 253 17.90 0.32 7.04
N GLN A 254 18.98 0.10 7.80
CA GLN A 254 19.81 1.20 8.30
C GLN A 254 20.44 1.99 7.16
N ASP A 255 20.93 1.31 6.13
CA ASP A 255 21.45 1.95 4.91
C ASP A 255 20.35 2.70 4.17
N ALA A 256 19.15 2.11 4.07
CA ALA A 256 18.00 2.77 3.44
C ALA A 256 17.52 4.03 4.18
N MET A 257 17.82 4.21 5.46
CA MET A 257 17.48 5.41 6.22
C MET A 257 18.55 6.53 6.12
N GLN A 258 19.69 6.29 5.49
CA GLN A 258 20.71 7.33 5.30
C GLN A 258 20.20 8.45 4.41
N LYS A 259 20.50 9.70 4.77
CA LYS A 259 20.08 10.86 3.97
C LYS A 259 20.77 10.93 2.61
N THR A 260 21.97 10.41 2.51
CA THR A 260 22.81 10.48 1.33
C THR A 260 23.04 9.10 0.75
N ILE A 261 22.80 8.94 -0.55
CA ILE A 261 23.02 7.71 -1.31
C ILE A 261 24.08 8.02 -2.37
N LYS A 262 25.15 7.22 -2.37
CA LYS A 262 26.21 7.32 -3.40
C LYS A 262 25.79 6.55 -4.64
N LEU A 263 25.99 7.15 -5.81
CA LEU A 263 25.76 6.53 -7.10
C LEU A 263 27.05 5.87 -7.63
N PRO A 264 26.95 4.74 -8.35
CA PRO A 264 28.08 4.09 -9.00
C PRO A 264 28.91 5.01 -9.90
N SER A 265 28.26 5.97 -10.57
CA SER A 265 28.94 6.98 -11.41
C SER A 265 29.77 8.02 -10.62
N GLY A 266 29.67 8.03 -9.28
CA GLY A 266 30.38 8.97 -8.40
C GLY A 266 29.55 10.16 -7.94
N GLY A 267 28.35 10.34 -8.44
CA GLY A 267 27.39 11.31 -7.90
C GLY A 267 26.71 10.82 -6.62
N GLN A 268 25.83 11.63 -6.08
CA GLN A 268 25.07 11.30 -4.88
C GLN A 268 23.66 11.91 -4.91
N ILE A 269 22.76 11.27 -4.17
CA ILE A 269 21.38 11.71 -3.98
C ILE A 269 21.21 12.04 -2.51
N HIS A 270 20.62 13.21 -2.22
CA HIS A 270 20.23 13.60 -0.87
C HIS A 270 18.72 13.58 -0.75
N ILE A 271 18.18 12.89 0.25
CA ILE A 271 16.74 12.74 0.48
C ILE A 271 16.41 13.31 1.86
N GLU A 272 15.48 14.27 1.88
CA GLU A 272 14.98 14.89 3.09
C GLU A 272 13.44 14.85 3.14
N GLU A 273 12.90 14.26 4.21
CA GLU A 273 11.48 14.25 4.48
C GLU A 273 11.13 15.48 5.32
N THR A 274 10.25 16.34 4.80
CA THR A 274 9.75 17.52 5.52
C THR A 274 8.25 17.36 5.80
N ARG A 275 7.67 18.25 6.58
CA ARG A 275 6.22 18.25 6.86
C ARG A 275 5.35 18.46 5.63
N ALA A 276 5.86 19.14 4.59
CA ALA A 276 5.07 19.57 3.43
C ALA A 276 5.32 18.72 2.18
N PHE A 277 6.53 18.24 2.01
CA PHE A 277 6.98 17.46 0.83
C PHE A 277 8.28 16.74 1.13
N VAL A 278 8.63 15.80 0.27
CA VAL A 278 9.96 15.16 0.25
C VAL A 278 10.83 15.93 -0.74
N ALA A 279 11.98 16.40 -0.29
CA ALA A 279 12.98 17.06 -1.14
C ALA A 279 14.08 16.06 -1.51
N ILE A 280 14.42 16.01 -2.80
CA ILE A 280 15.49 15.17 -3.32
C ILE A 280 16.42 16.04 -4.15
N ASP A 281 17.70 16.01 -3.84
CA ASP A 281 18.75 16.74 -4.57
C ASP A 281 19.74 15.74 -5.19
N VAL A 282 20.14 15.97 -6.43
CA VAL A 282 21.10 15.15 -7.16
C VAL A 282 22.37 15.94 -7.39
N ASP A 283 23.44 15.57 -6.65
CA ASP A 283 24.75 16.21 -6.75
C ASP A 283 25.73 15.38 -7.58
N SER A 284 26.43 16.06 -8.49
CA SER A 284 27.45 15.45 -9.34
C SER A 284 28.81 15.22 -8.67
N ALA A 285 28.95 15.66 -7.42
CA ALA A 285 30.20 15.60 -6.64
C ALA A 285 31.45 16.19 -7.34
N GLY A 286 31.25 17.06 -8.30
CA GLY A 286 32.35 17.78 -9.00
C GLY A 286 33.23 16.94 -9.94
N ASN A 287 32.98 15.66 -10.09
CA ASN A 287 33.85 14.71 -10.81
C ASN A 287 33.35 14.31 -12.20
N ILE A 288 32.27 14.94 -12.70
CA ILE A 288 31.65 14.54 -13.95
C ILE A 288 32.10 15.45 -15.08
N ALA A 289 32.70 14.86 -16.11
CA ALA A 289 33.09 15.55 -17.32
C ALA A 289 31.86 16.15 -18.04
N ARG A 290 32.02 17.31 -18.69
CA ARG A 290 30.94 17.91 -19.50
C ARG A 290 30.36 16.85 -20.47
N GLY A 291 29.05 16.62 -20.43
CA GLY A 291 28.34 15.68 -21.28
C GLY A 291 27.97 14.33 -20.60
N GLN A 292 28.42 14.08 -19.38
CA GLN A 292 28.02 12.86 -18.61
C GLN A 292 26.85 13.09 -17.66
N THR A 293 26.37 14.33 -17.53
CA THR A 293 25.25 14.70 -16.64
C THR A 293 23.96 13.95 -16.96
N ASP A 294 23.66 13.70 -18.24
CA ASP A 294 22.47 12.94 -18.64
C ASP A 294 22.52 11.49 -18.15
N ASN A 295 23.69 10.85 -18.16
CA ASN A 295 23.85 9.48 -17.66
C ASN A 295 23.72 9.44 -16.14
N LEU A 296 24.30 10.42 -15.44
CA LEU A 296 24.14 10.58 -14.00
C LEU A 296 22.66 10.74 -13.63
N ASN A 297 21.94 11.65 -14.30
CA ASN A 297 20.55 11.91 -13.99
C ASN A 297 19.64 10.72 -14.29
N LYS A 298 19.93 9.90 -15.31
CA LYS A 298 19.21 8.63 -15.54
C LYS A 298 19.49 7.61 -14.45
N GLU A 299 20.75 7.45 -14.05
CA GLU A 299 21.13 6.59 -12.94
C GLU A 299 20.44 7.05 -11.64
N ALA A 300 20.48 8.37 -11.36
CA ALA A 300 19.78 8.95 -10.22
C ALA A 300 18.27 8.72 -10.29
N ALA A 301 17.62 8.86 -11.45
CA ALA A 301 16.20 8.63 -11.63
C ALA A 301 15.80 7.20 -11.28
N LEU A 302 16.58 6.19 -11.69
CA LEU A 302 16.36 4.80 -11.33
C LEU A 302 16.51 4.57 -9.82
N GLU A 303 17.56 5.12 -9.22
CA GLU A 303 17.77 4.98 -7.78
C GLU A 303 16.74 5.75 -6.96
N ILE A 304 16.34 6.95 -7.38
CA ILE A 304 15.25 7.70 -6.74
C ILE A 304 13.95 6.92 -6.78
N ALA A 305 13.59 6.29 -7.89
CA ALA A 305 12.42 5.43 -7.97
C ALA A 305 12.50 4.26 -6.98
N ASN A 306 13.65 3.60 -6.86
CA ASN A 306 13.90 2.55 -5.86
C ASN A 306 13.71 3.09 -4.43
N GLN A 307 14.29 4.24 -4.12
CA GLN A 307 14.22 4.85 -2.79
C GLN A 307 12.80 5.33 -2.44
N ILE A 308 12.03 5.85 -3.40
CA ILE A 308 10.62 6.23 -3.21
C ILE A 308 9.82 5.00 -2.76
N ILE A 309 10.04 3.85 -3.37
CA ILE A 309 9.32 2.62 -3.06
C ILE A 309 9.83 2.01 -1.75
N LEU A 310 11.14 1.82 -1.61
CA LEU A 310 11.75 1.21 -0.45
C LEU A 310 11.46 1.99 0.84
N ARG A 311 11.64 3.30 0.83
CA ARG A 311 11.38 4.17 1.99
C ARG A 311 9.92 4.50 2.18
N ASN A 312 9.06 4.07 1.26
CA ASN A 312 7.64 4.43 1.24
C ASN A 312 7.39 5.96 1.24
N LEU A 313 8.23 6.71 0.51
CA LEU A 313 8.08 8.15 0.38
C LEU A 313 6.74 8.48 -0.29
N SER A 314 6.04 9.49 0.23
CA SER A 314 4.67 9.76 -0.20
C SER A 314 4.29 11.24 -0.07
N GLY A 315 3.17 11.63 -0.66
CA GLY A 315 2.74 13.01 -0.77
C GLY A 315 3.35 13.68 -1.99
N LYS A 316 3.80 14.90 -1.83
CA LYS A 316 4.52 15.66 -2.86
C LYS A 316 6.00 15.35 -2.76
N ILE A 317 6.62 14.97 -3.85
CA ILE A 317 8.06 14.71 -3.94
C ILE A 317 8.62 15.65 -4.99
N ILE A 318 9.66 16.38 -4.65
CA ILE A 318 10.30 17.38 -5.50
C ILE A 318 11.75 16.98 -5.69
N ILE A 319 12.19 16.87 -6.95
CA ILE A 319 13.52 16.41 -7.30
C ILE A 319 14.23 17.51 -8.08
N ASP A 320 15.40 17.93 -7.58
CA ASP A 320 16.34 18.81 -8.29
C ASP A 320 17.46 17.94 -8.89
N PHE A 321 17.46 17.84 -10.23
CA PHE A 321 18.45 17.06 -10.95
C PHE A 321 19.68 17.92 -11.31
N ALA A 322 20.84 17.29 -11.39
CA ALA A 322 22.07 17.99 -11.70
C ALA A 322 22.06 18.62 -13.10
N GLY A 323 22.58 19.86 -13.25
CA GLY A 323 22.84 20.51 -14.52
C GLY A 323 21.68 21.34 -15.09
N SER A 324 21.42 21.25 -16.42
CA SER A 324 20.41 22.08 -17.05
C SER A 324 19.01 21.58 -16.85
N ASN A 325 18.14 22.46 -16.37
CA ASN A 325 16.73 22.21 -16.12
C ASN A 325 15.83 22.50 -17.34
N GLU A 326 16.40 22.56 -18.56
CA GLU A 326 15.60 22.69 -19.76
C GLU A 326 14.88 21.39 -20.11
N TYR A 327 13.59 21.47 -20.43
CA TYR A 327 12.72 20.32 -20.71
C TYR A 327 13.31 19.34 -21.75
N ARG A 328 13.95 19.83 -22.79
CA ARG A 328 14.55 18.97 -23.84
C ARG A 328 15.63 18.02 -23.33
N PHE A 329 16.37 18.40 -22.27
CA PHE A 329 17.40 17.58 -21.65
C PHE A 329 16.80 16.66 -20.57
N MET A 330 15.75 17.12 -19.91
CA MET A 330 15.11 16.38 -18.83
C MET A 330 14.11 15.32 -19.30
N ARG A 331 13.67 15.35 -20.56
CA ARG A 331 12.66 14.43 -21.08
C ARG A 331 13.04 12.96 -20.86
N ASN A 332 14.25 12.56 -21.27
CA ASN A 332 14.71 11.18 -21.09
C ASN A 332 14.80 10.75 -19.61
N VAL A 333 15.14 11.69 -18.72
CA VAL A 333 15.20 11.45 -17.27
C VAL A 333 13.80 11.25 -16.71
N ILE A 334 12.85 12.07 -17.14
CA ILE A 334 11.44 11.96 -16.76
C ILE A 334 10.86 10.64 -17.27
N ASP A 335 11.06 10.29 -18.54
CA ASP A 335 10.60 9.02 -19.12
C ASP A 335 11.18 7.82 -18.34
N THR A 336 12.48 7.85 -17.99
CA THR A 336 13.11 6.82 -17.16
C THR A 336 12.47 6.69 -15.78
N LEU A 337 12.14 7.82 -15.14
CA LEU A 337 11.51 7.86 -13.83
C LEU A 337 10.06 7.34 -13.89
N GLU A 338 9.31 7.72 -14.93
CA GLU A 338 7.95 7.21 -15.18
C GLU A 338 7.93 5.69 -15.39
N GLU A 339 8.83 5.17 -16.23
CA GLU A 339 8.97 3.73 -16.48
C GLU A 339 9.34 2.96 -15.19
N ALA A 340 10.26 3.51 -14.39
CA ALA A 340 10.70 2.89 -13.15
C ALA A 340 9.57 2.85 -12.09
N LEU A 341 8.68 3.86 -12.08
CA LEU A 341 7.54 3.94 -11.15
C LEU A 341 6.24 3.32 -11.70
N ALA A 342 6.22 2.84 -12.95
CA ALA A 342 5.00 2.33 -13.60
C ALA A 342 4.33 1.15 -12.86
N GLY A 343 5.10 0.39 -12.06
CA GLY A 343 4.60 -0.72 -11.25
C GLY A 343 4.28 -0.38 -9.79
N ASP A 344 4.36 0.90 -9.39
CA ASP A 344 4.11 1.31 -8.01
C ASP A 344 2.65 1.10 -7.58
N ASN A 345 2.45 0.29 -6.53
CA ASN A 345 1.12 -0.07 -6.00
C ASN A 345 0.39 1.08 -5.29
N GLN A 346 1.10 2.15 -4.95
CA GLN A 346 0.54 3.36 -4.32
C GLN A 346 0.22 4.44 -5.34
N GLY A 347 0.53 4.21 -6.61
CA GLY A 347 0.15 5.06 -7.73
C GLY A 347 0.95 6.35 -7.77
N ALA A 348 2.27 6.23 -7.79
CA ALA A 348 3.15 7.36 -8.09
C ALA A 348 2.84 7.92 -9.48
N ARG A 349 2.76 9.24 -9.57
CA ARG A 349 2.51 9.96 -10.81
C ARG A 349 3.57 11.05 -10.96
N VAL A 350 4.38 10.94 -11.99
CA VAL A 350 5.30 12.00 -12.38
C VAL A 350 4.47 13.13 -13.05
N LEU A 351 4.53 14.32 -12.49
CA LEU A 351 3.77 15.48 -12.98
C LEU A 351 4.56 16.27 -14.04
N GLY A 352 5.85 15.97 -14.16
CA GLY A 352 6.76 16.61 -15.10
C GLY A 352 7.61 17.69 -14.46
N LEU A 353 8.18 18.56 -15.32
CA LEU A 353 9.07 19.65 -14.93
C LEU A 353 8.27 20.88 -14.51
N SER A 354 8.54 21.39 -13.32
CA SER A 354 7.98 22.66 -12.84
C SER A 354 8.63 23.87 -13.51
N LYS A 355 8.03 25.06 -13.35
CA LYS A 355 8.63 26.32 -13.84
C LYS A 355 9.95 26.66 -13.13
N ALA A 356 10.18 26.11 -11.95
CA ALA A 356 11.43 26.30 -11.22
C ALA A 356 12.53 25.33 -11.67
N GLY A 357 12.23 24.38 -12.57
CA GLY A 357 13.19 23.41 -13.08
C GLY A 357 13.23 22.09 -12.31
N ASN A 358 12.37 21.89 -11.33
CA ASN A 358 12.32 20.65 -10.54
C ASN A 358 11.34 19.65 -11.15
N VAL A 359 11.63 18.36 -11.05
CA VAL A 359 10.69 17.30 -11.40
C VAL A 359 9.78 17.02 -10.20
N GLU A 360 8.48 17.01 -10.42
CA GLU A 360 7.48 16.83 -9.38
C GLU A 360 6.80 15.47 -9.51
N ILE A 361 6.62 14.78 -8.35
CA ILE A 361 5.89 13.53 -8.26
C ILE A 361 4.81 13.66 -7.18
N LEU A 362 3.65 13.05 -7.45
CA LEU A 362 2.60 12.86 -6.46
C LEU A 362 2.39 11.37 -6.22
N ARG A 363 2.56 10.91 -4.96
CA ARG A 363 2.35 9.52 -4.56
C ARG A 363 1.39 9.44 -3.38
N ARG A 364 0.43 8.52 -3.44
CA ARG A 364 -0.52 8.33 -2.33
C ARG A 364 0.18 7.79 -1.10
N ARG A 365 -0.20 8.30 0.07
CA ARG A 365 0.30 7.79 1.35
C ARG A 365 -0.65 6.69 1.84
N LYS A 366 -0.17 5.44 1.83
CA LYS A 366 -0.88 4.30 2.41
C LYS A 366 -0.31 3.93 3.79
N HIS A 367 1.01 3.84 3.90
CA HIS A 367 1.72 3.45 5.11
C HIS A 367 2.68 4.55 5.57
N PRO A 368 3.20 4.52 6.82
CA PRO A 368 4.28 5.40 7.27
C PRO A 368 5.55 5.17 6.45
N THR A 369 6.42 6.19 6.39
CA THR A 369 7.75 6.02 5.77
C THR A 369 8.66 5.16 6.67
N LEU A 370 9.74 4.60 6.14
CA LEU A 370 10.71 3.86 6.96
C LEU A 370 11.24 4.72 8.10
N LEU A 371 11.54 5.99 7.83
CA LEU A 371 12.03 6.91 8.84
C LEU A 371 11.02 7.08 9.99
N GLU A 372 9.73 7.23 9.68
CA GLU A 372 8.66 7.32 10.69
C GLU A 372 8.45 6.04 11.50
N GLN A 373 8.77 4.87 10.91
CA GLN A 373 8.60 3.57 11.57
C GLN A 373 9.77 3.23 12.50
N PHE A 374 11.00 3.59 12.11
CA PHE A 374 12.24 3.15 12.78
C PHE A 374 12.99 4.27 13.48
N SER A 375 12.42 5.49 13.54
CA SER A 375 13.04 6.61 14.25
C SER A 375 12.05 7.42 15.06
N VAL A 376 12.57 8.19 16.01
CA VAL A 376 11.82 9.18 16.77
C VAL A 376 12.46 10.56 16.60
N GLU A 377 11.65 11.61 16.69
CA GLU A 377 12.18 12.97 16.62
C GLU A 377 13.18 13.20 17.75
N CYS A 378 14.35 13.74 17.44
CA CYS A 378 15.40 13.98 18.42
C CYS A 378 14.91 15.00 19.47
N PRO A 379 14.87 14.65 20.76
CA PRO A 379 14.36 15.56 21.80
C PRO A 379 15.26 16.80 22.00
N THR A 380 16.54 16.75 21.61
CA THR A 380 17.49 17.85 21.79
C THR A 380 17.31 18.94 20.74
N CYS A 381 17.12 18.56 19.47
CA CYS A 381 17.01 19.53 18.38
C CYS A 381 15.61 19.58 17.74
N SER A 382 14.62 18.79 18.25
CA SER A 382 13.26 18.72 17.72
C SER A 382 13.25 18.52 16.20
N GLY A 383 14.14 17.64 15.69
CA GLY A 383 14.25 17.30 14.27
C GLY A 383 15.00 18.33 13.42
N THR A 384 15.48 19.45 13.96
CA THR A 384 16.18 20.49 13.16
C THR A 384 17.60 20.10 12.75
N GLY A 385 18.22 19.11 13.43
CA GLY A 385 19.62 18.74 13.24
C GLY A 385 20.62 19.79 13.72
N ARG A 386 20.17 20.85 14.40
CA ARG A 386 20.98 21.94 14.92
C ARG A 386 20.67 22.15 16.39
N VAL A 387 21.70 22.46 17.17
CA VAL A 387 21.60 22.86 18.58
C VAL A 387 22.26 24.23 18.75
N GLU A 388 21.85 24.97 19.75
CA GLU A 388 22.53 26.19 20.13
C GLU A 388 23.96 25.86 20.59
N PRO A 389 24.96 26.68 20.20
CA PRO A 389 26.37 26.43 20.52
C PRO A 389 26.66 26.50 22.02
#